data_5480767d6e210c2701ba3fe50626350b
#
_entry.id   5480767d6e210c2701ba3fe50626350b
#
_cell.length_a   1.000
_cell.length_b   1.000
_cell.length_c   1.000
_cell.angle_alpha   90.00
_cell.angle_beta   90.00
_cell.angle_gamma   90.00
#
_symmetry.space_group_name_H-M   'P 1'
#
loop_
_entity.id
_entity.type
_entity.pdbx_description
1 polymer ?
#
loop_
_entity_poly.entity_id
_entity_poly.type
_entity_poly.pdbx_seq_one_letter_code
_entity_poly.pdbx_strand_id
1 'polypeptide(L)'
;MTLPALISWQDVHARLLVIFPEGMPDRGYLIREMTARTIFTALYVGAVAGADLWIAPRHVVRMSNAQATQHGDDARAAYYAVMSAANSPSPDGRWYAENTREPLRDEVIRNGLVPVNAMVERAGVATTSPKGRYALQAYFAALFLPGLAGAALETAAAEWRKRNLSPAALARAALVRASASTSSANITVQCPGGPSVILPPGPSPLITKAVVEVFAPAFLGNPRVAWISDSASKAPFRDAPLEKALGISLDAATLLPDVVLVDLDPPGRAGEVLIVFVEVVASDGPVTEQRQRALLDLIASAPRAYRPEDAAFVTAYMDRGADPARRTMPALAWRSFAWFVSEPDKLVQMHDGTTAARKLAALL
;
A
#
# COMPACT_ATOMS: atom_id res chain seq x y z
N MET A 1 41.28 3.51 6.12
CA MET A 1 39.88 3.53 6.57
C MET A 1 39.31 2.17 6.23
N THR A 2 38.92 1.38 7.19
CA THR A 2 38.38 0.04 6.93
C THR A 2 36.95 0.20 6.39
N LEU A 3 36.72 -0.25 5.16
CA LEU A 3 35.41 -0.20 4.54
C LEU A 3 34.47 -1.28 5.12
N PRO A 4 33.14 -1.13 5.05
CA PRO A 4 32.20 -2.13 5.54
C PRO A 4 32.44 -3.49 4.89
N ALA A 5 32.29 -4.56 5.65
CA ALA A 5 32.26 -5.92 5.08
C ALA A 5 31.06 -6.06 4.12
N LEU A 6 31.26 -6.81 3.04
CA LEU A 6 30.29 -6.93 1.94
C LEU A 6 29.65 -8.31 1.89
N ILE A 7 28.38 -8.33 1.51
CA ILE A 7 27.68 -9.48 0.93
C ILE A 7 27.49 -9.22 -0.57
N SER A 8 27.12 -10.22 -1.35
CA SER A 8 26.82 -10.04 -2.77
C SER A 8 25.60 -9.14 -2.98
N TRP A 9 25.48 -8.50 -4.14
CA TRP A 9 24.27 -7.72 -4.43
C TRP A 9 23.02 -8.62 -4.54
N GLN A 10 23.19 -9.91 -4.88
CA GLN A 10 22.12 -10.91 -4.87
C GLN A 10 21.64 -11.17 -3.44
N ASP A 11 22.54 -11.30 -2.47
CA ASP A 11 22.17 -11.41 -1.06
C ASP A 11 21.51 -10.15 -0.52
N VAL A 12 21.98 -8.97 -0.96
CA VAL A 12 21.28 -7.70 -0.68
C VAL A 12 19.85 -7.79 -1.19
N HIS A 13 19.63 -8.22 -2.44
CA HIS A 13 18.32 -8.37 -3.04
C HIS A 13 17.41 -9.32 -2.25
N ALA A 14 17.92 -10.48 -1.88
CA ALA A 14 17.17 -11.44 -1.05
C ALA A 14 16.75 -10.85 0.29
N ARG A 15 17.62 -10.06 0.94
CA ARG A 15 17.28 -9.39 2.21
C ARG A 15 16.23 -8.30 2.07
N LEU A 16 16.13 -7.63 0.92
CA LEU A 16 15.09 -6.62 0.71
C LEU A 16 13.68 -7.20 0.82
N LEU A 17 13.48 -8.45 0.44
CA LEU A 17 12.17 -9.13 0.59
C LEU A 17 11.79 -9.33 2.06
N VAL A 18 12.77 -9.52 2.94
CA VAL A 18 12.58 -9.62 4.40
C VAL A 18 12.39 -8.23 5.02
N ILE A 19 13.22 -7.25 4.61
CA ILE A 19 13.20 -5.89 5.16
C ILE A 19 11.92 -5.16 4.78
N PHE A 20 11.46 -5.31 3.53
CA PHE A 20 10.28 -4.66 2.98
C PHE A 20 9.18 -5.68 2.69
N PRO A 21 8.37 -6.06 3.69
CA PRO A 21 7.31 -7.06 3.53
C PRO A 21 6.20 -6.58 2.58
N GLU A 22 5.39 -7.51 2.12
CA GLU A 22 4.20 -7.21 1.31
C GLU A 22 3.26 -6.23 2.03
N GLY A 23 2.49 -5.48 1.26
CA GLY A 23 1.58 -4.44 1.76
C GLY A 23 2.22 -3.09 2.04
N MET A 24 3.53 -2.92 1.86
CA MET A 24 4.16 -1.60 1.98
C MET A 24 3.88 -0.73 0.75
N PRO A 25 3.61 0.59 0.95
CA PRO A 25 3.53 1.53 -0.16
C PRO A 25 4.85 1.55 -0.94
N ASP A 26 4.74 1.71 -2.26
CA ASP A 26 5.89 1.83 -3.15
C ASP A 26 6.92 0.70 -3.05
N ARG A 27 6.53 -0.45 -2.42
CA ARG A 27 7.38 -1.63 -2.27
C ARG A 27 8.04 -2.04 -3.59
N GLY A 28 7.32 -1.88 -4.70
CA GLY A 28 7.84 -2.18 -6.03
C GLY A 28 9.15 -1.44 -6.35
N TYR A 29 9.38 -0.25 -5.81
CA TYR A 29 10.66 0.47 -5.94
C TYR A 29 11.73 -0.03 -4.97
N LEU A 30 11.32 -0.59 -3.82
CA LEU A 30 12.22 -0.99 -2.74
C LEU A 30 12.84 -2.38 -2.91
N ILE A 31 12.18 -3.28 -3.65
CA ILE A 31 12.60 -4.68 -3.81
C ILE A 31 13.18 -5.01 -5.19
N ARG A 32 13.38 -4.02 -6.06
CA ARG A 32 13.96 -4.23 -7.39
C ARG A 32 15.45 -4.59 -7.31
N GLU A 33 15.94 -5.31 -8.30
CA GLU A 33 17.37 -5.55 -8.50
C GLU A 33 18.18 -4.24 -8.53
N MET A 34 17.64 -3.19 -9.17
CA MET A 34 18.26 -1.87 -9.21
C MET A 34 18.43 -1.27 -7.81
N THR A 35 17.49 -1.51 -6.90
CA THR A 35 17.58 -1.09 -5.50
C THR A 35 18.67 -1.87 -4.76
N ALA A 36 18.73 -3.19 -4.96
CA ALA A 36 19.78 -4.01 -4.38
C ALA A 36 21.18 -3.58 -4.84
N ARG A 37 21.34 -3.31 -6.13
CA ARG A 37 22.61 -2.82 -6.70
C ARG A 37 22.95 -1.41 -6.22
N THR A 38 21.96 -0.56 -5.96
CA THR A 38 22.16 0.76 -5.37
C THR A 38 22.70 0.66 -3.95
N ILE A 39 22.07 -0.16 -3.12
CA ILE A 39 22.50 -0.41 -1.74
C ILE A 39 23.89 -1.06 -1.72
N PHE A 40 24.10 -2.08 -2.55
CA PHE A 40 25.42 -2.72 -2.69
C PHE A 40 26.50 -1.71 -3.05
N THR A 41 26.27 -0.86 -4.04
CA THR A 41 27.24 0.17 -4.45
C THR A 41 27.55 1.13 -3.31
N ALA A 42 26.54 1.55 -2.55
CA ALA A 42 26.76 2.43 -1.39
C ALA A 42 27.61 1.73 -0.31
N LEU A 43 27.33 0.47 0.01
CA LEU A 43 28.16 -0.34 0.92
C LEU A 43 29.57 -0.54 0.36
N TYR A 44 29.68 -0.83 -0.94
CA TYR A 44 30.94 -1.07 -1.63
C TYR A 44 31.90 0.11 -1.49
N VAL A 45 31.43 1.33 -1.67
CA VAL A 45 32.25 2.53 -1.54
C VAL A 45 32.31 3.08 -0.12
N GLY A 46 31.55 2.51 0.81
CA GLY A 46 31.45 2.99 2.18
C GLY A 46 30.60 4.26 2.34
N ALA A 47 29.67 4.51 1.43
CA ALA A 47 28.74 5.63 1.50
C ALA A 47 27.63 5.36 2.53
N VAL A 48 28.01 5.47 3.80
CA VAL A 48 27.16 5.33 4.98
C VAL A 48 27.18 6.63 5.76
N ALA A 49 26.05 7.06 6.28
CA ALA A 49 25.92 8.31 7.02
C ALA A 49 26.94 8.39 8.16
N GLY A 50 27.70 9.49 8.20
CA GLY A 50 28.82 9.69 9.10
C GLY A 50 30.21 9.44 8.48
N ALA A 51 30.32 8.79 7.32
CA ALA A 51 31.58 8.49 6.68
C ALA A 51 32.07 9.54 5.66
N ASP A 52 31.33 10.60 5.43
CA ASP A 52 31.57 11.66 4.41
C ASP A 52 31.84 11.13 2.98
N LEU A 53 31.39 9.92 2.70
CA LEU A 53 31.40 9.30 1.39
C LEU A 53 29.97 9.26 0.83
N TRP A 54 29.81 9.65 -0.43
CA TRP A 54 28.50 9.84 -1.04
C TRP A 54 28.48 9.28 -2.45
N ILE A 55 27.43 8.56 -2.83
CA ILE A 55 27.22 8.10 -4.20
C ILE A 55 26.32 9.03 -5.00
N ALA A 56 26.46 8.99 -6.30
CA ALA A 56 25.55 9.52 -7.30
C ALA A 56 25.04 8.35 -8.17
N PRO A 57 23.92 8.49 -8.89
CA PRO A 57 23.40 7.43 -9.77
C PRO A 57 24.44 6.81 -10.71
N ARG A 58 25.40 7.59 -11.19
CA ARG A 58 26.46 7.09 -12.06
C ARG A 58 27.36 6.02 -11.41
N HIS A 59 27.55 6.05 -10.08
CA HIS A 59 28.30 5.00 -9.38
C HIS A 59 27.60 3.66 -9.48
N VAL A 60 26.28 3.62 -9.51
CA VAL A 60 25.52 2.39 -9.66
C VAL A 60 25.45 1.96 -11.13
N VAL A 61 25.08 2.88 -12.00
CA VAL A 61 24.89 2.60 -13.44
C VAL A 61 26.16 2.05 -14.09
N ARG A 62 27.32 2.62 -13.72
CA ARG A 62 28.62 2.31 -14.32
C ARG A 62 29.38 1.18 -13.63
N MET A 63 28.87 0.61 -12.56
CA MET A 63 29.48 -0.59 -11.97
C MET A 63 29.29 -1.79 -12.90
N SER A 64 30.26 -2.66 -12.94
CA SER A 64 30.20 -3.95 -13.64
C SER A 64 30.21 -5.11 -12.64
N ASN A 65 29.79 -6.30 -13.09
CA ASN A 65 29.88 -7.49 -12.26
C ASN A 65 31.33 -7.82 -11.87
N ALA A 66 32.28 -7.61 -12.79
CA ALA A 66 33.69 -7.82 -12.51
C ALA A 66 34.22 -6.90 -11.39
N GLN A 67 33.79 -5.65 -11.37
CA GLN A 67 34.15 -4.70 -10.29
C GLN A 67 33.47 -5.08 -8.98
N ALA A 68 32.20 -5.48 -9.02
CA ALA A 68 31.44 -5.87 -7.84
C ALA A 68 32.03 -7.07 -7.09
N THR A 69 32.83 -7.92 -7.74
CA THR A 69 33.52 -9.06 -7.11
C THR A 69 34.87 -8.69 -6.47
N GLN A 70 35.36 -7.47 -6.67
CA GLN A 70 36.64 -7.00 -6.11
C GLN A 70 36.41 -6.38 -4.71
N HIS A 71 36.47 -7.20 -3.68
CA HIS A 71 36.10 -6.79 -2.31
C HIS A 71 37.24 -6.14 -1.52
N GLY A 72 38.47 -6.07 -2.05
CA GLY A 72 39.61 -5.44 -1.38
C GLY A 72 39.45 -3.94 -1.24
N ASP A 73 39.84 -3.37 -0.10
CA ASP A 73 39.65 -1.95 0.21
C ASP A 73 40.32 -1.04 -0.83
N ASP A 74 41.52 -1.42 -1.36
CA ASP A 74 42.20 -0.65 -2.40
C ASP A 74 41.39 -0.58 -3.71
N ALA A 75 40.84 -1.71 -4.17
CA ALA A 75 40.01 -1.76 -5.38
C ALA A 75 38.73 -0.92 -5.22
N ARG A 76 38.09 -0.99 -4.06
CA ARG A 76 36.89 -0.24 -3.71
C ARG A 76 37.15 1.27 -3.64
N ALA A 77 38.27 1.68 -3.02
CA ALA A 77 38.71 3.05 -2.97
C ALA A 77 39.06 3.59 -4.36
N ALA A 78 39.78 2.81 -5.19
CA ALA A 78 40.10 3.16 -6.56
C ALA A 78 38.84 3.35 -7.41
N TYR A 79 37.85 2.44 -7.27
CA TYR A 79 36.55 2.56 -7.93
C TYR A 79 35.86 3.88 -7.56
N TYR A 80 35.79 4.19 -6.26
CA TYR A 80 35.17 5.45 -5.79
C TYR A 80 35.87 6.68 -6.36
N ALA A 81 37.19 6.71 -6.34
CA ALA A 81 37.99 7.83 -6.86
C ALA A 81 37.72 8.07 -8.36
N VAL A 82 37.73 7.00 -9.16
CA VAL A 82 37.47 7.04 -10.61
C VAL A 82 36.04 7.50 -10.88
N MET A 83 35.04 6.93 -10.21
CA MET A 83 33.64 7.26 -10.46
C MET A 83 33.23 8.63 -9.90
N SER A 84 33.98 9.18 -8.96
CA SER A 84 33.74 10.52 -8.41
C SER A 84 34.36 11.63 -9.26
N ALA A 85 35.28 11.33 -10.14
CA ALA A 85 35.90 12.31 -11.03
C ALA A 85 34.90 12.90 -12.03
N ALA A 86 35.09 14.15 -12.43
CA ALA A 86 34.19 14.87 -13.36
C ALA A 86 34.04 14.12 -14.69
N ASN A 87 35.14 13.62 -15.24
CA ASN A 87 35.20 12.86 -16.50
C ASN A 87 35.29 11.34 -16.27
N SER A 88 34.50 10.82 -15.30
CA SER A 88 34.55 9.39 -15.02
C SER A 88 34.14 8.56 -16.25
N PRO A 89 34.84 7.46 -16.55
CA PRO A 89 34.59 6.65 -17.73
C PRO A 89 33.24 5.93 -17.62
N SER A 90 32.71 5.56 -18.78
CA SER A 90 31.56 4.67 -18.88
C SER A 90 32.06 3.29 -19.37
N PRO A 91 32.41 2.36 -18.48
CA PRO A 91 33.06 1.10 -18.86
C PRO A 91 32.09 0.18 -19.62
N ASP A 92 32.67 -0.67 -20.46
CA ASP A 92 31.96 -1.80 -21.05
C ASP A 92 31.58 -2.79 -19.95
N GLY A 93 30.42 -3.48 -20.13
CA GLY A 93 29.90 -4.41 -19.13
C GLY A 93 29.30 -3.73 -17.89
N ARG A 94 29.07 -2.43 -17.94
CA ARG A 94 28.33 -1.69 -16.89
C ARG A 94 26.94 -2.29 -16.67
N TRP A 95 26.41 -2.17 -15.48
CA TRP A 95 25.12 -2.74 -15.11
C TRP A 95 23.94 -2.14 -15.88
N TYR A 96 23.97 -0.84 -16.17
CA TYR A 96 22.85 -0.15 -16.82
C TYR A 96 23.32 0.85 -17.87
N ALA A 97 22.44 1.17 -18.79
CA ALA A 97 22.65 2.24 -19.74
C ALA A 97 22.63 3.62 -19.05
N GLU A 98 23.28 4.63 -19.63
CA GLU A 98 23.42 5.96 -19.03
C GLU A 98 22.08 6.67 -18.77
N ASN A 99 21.06 6.43 -19.60
CA ASN A 99 19.70 6.96 -19.41
C ASN A 99 18.98 6.38 -18.19
N THR A 100 19.47 5.28 -17.60
CA THR A 100 18.91 4.69 -16.38
C THR A 100 19.22 5.51 -15.14
N ARG A 101 20.09 6.53 -15.21
CA ARG A 101 20.41 7.38 -14.04
C ARG A 101 19.20 8.12 -13.49
N GLU A 102 18.28 8.51 -14.36
CA GLU A 102 17.09 9.28 -13.97
C GLU A 102 16.07 8.38 -13.24
N PRO A 103 15.62 7.25 -13.78
CA PRO A 103 14.80 6.31 -13.03
C PRO A 103 15.45 5.83 -11.72
N LEU A 104 16.76 5.59 -11.71
CA LEU A 104 17.45 5.20 -10.48
C LEU A 104 17.41 6.31 -9.42
N ARG A 105 17.61 7.57 -9.82
CA ARG A 105 17.54 8.72 -8.91
C ARG A 105 16.12 8.90 -8.38
N ASP A 106 15.14 8.93 -9.28
CA ASP A 106 13.79 9.39 -8.94
C ASP A 106 12.93 8.27 -8.36
N GLU A 107 12.92 7.07 -8.97
CA GLU A 107 12.10 5.96 -8.48
C GLU A 107 12.76 5.23 -7.30
N VAL A 108 14.03 4.81 -7.47
CA VAL A 108 14.68 3.95 -6.46
C VAL A 108 15.12 4.76 -5.25
N ILE A 109 15.80 5.90 -5.46
CA ILE A 109 16.37 6.64 -4.34
C ILE A 109 15.33 7.60 -3.73
N ARG A 110 14.79 8.55 -4.51
CA ARG A 110 13.98 9.64 -3.98
C ARG A 110 12.56 9.23 -3.62
N ASN A 111 11.93 8.38 -4.41
CA ASN A 111 10.58 7.86 -4.13
C ASN A 111 10.61 6.53 -3.35
N GLY A 112 11.73 5.81 -3.36
CA GLY A 112 11.89 4.54 -2.64
C GLY A 112 12.65 4.69 -1.33
N LEU A 113 13.99 4.73 -1.38
CA LEU A 113 14.86 4.58 -0.21
C LEU A 113 14.88 5.78 0.76
N VAL A 114 14.73 7.01 0.26
CA VAL A 114 14.75 8.23 1.10
C VAL A 114 13.48 8.33 1.95
N PRO A 115 12.26 8.16 1.42
CA PRO A 115 11.03 8.26 2.22
C PRO A 115 10.92 7.24 3.35
N VAL A 116 11.53 6.07 3.19
CA VAL A 116 11.56 5.02 4.23
C VAL A 116 12.78 5.15 5.15
N ASN A 117 13.51 6.26 5.08
CA ASN A 117 14.70 6.53 5.90
C ASN A 117 15.82 5.46 5.77
N ALA A 118 15.91 4.81 4.61
CA ALA A 118 16.99 3.87 4.28
C ALA A 118 18.22 4.59 3.72
N MET A 119 18.00 5.70 3.02
CA MET A 119 19.06 6.59 2.52
C MET A 119 18.85 8.03 2.95
N VAL A 120 19.94 8.77 3.06
CA VAL A 120 19.96 10.21 3.30
C VAL A 120 20.51 10.94 2.09
N GLU A 121 19.96 12.12 1.86
CA GLU A 121 20.36 13.03 0.80
C GLU A 121 21.20 14.16 1.39
N ARG A 122 22.36 14.46 0.78
CA ARG A 122 23.25 15.52 1.21
C ARG A 122 22.63 16.90 0.89
N ALA A 123 22.48 17.73 1.90
CA ALA A 123 21.96 19.08 1.73
C ALA A 123 22.92 19.96 0.91
N GLY A 124 22.37 20.94 0.18
CA GLY A 124 23.17 21.94 -0.56
C GLY A 124 23.82 21.44 -1.85
N VAL A 125 23.59 20.19 -2.28
CA VAL A 125 24.09 19.67 -3.56
C VAL A 125 22.95 19.66 -4.58
N ALA A 126 23.11 20.41 -5.68
CA ALA A 126 22.11 20.48 -6.75
C ALA A 126 21.86 19.10 -7.40
N THR A 127 20.64 18.84 -7.86
CA THR A 127 20.25 17.57 -8.49
C THR A 127 21.06 17.23 -9.74
N THR A 128 21.50 18.26 -10.46
CA THR A 128 22.32 18.17 -11.67
C THR A 128 23.82 18.05 -11.38
N SER A 129 24.22 18.18 -10.10
CA SER A 129 25.63 18.10 -9.72
C SER A 129 26.20 16.71 -9.96
N PRO A 130 27.42 16.59 -10.49
CA PRO A 130 28.12 15.31 -10.60
C PRO A 130 28.63 14.80 -9.24
N LYS A 131 28.58 15.59 -8.18
CA LYS A 131 29.05 15.18 -6.84
C LYS A 131 28.12 14.11 -6.24
N GLY A 132 28.69 13.22 -5.44
CA GLY A 132 27.92 12.26 -4.64
C GLY A 132 26.96 12.98 -3.70
N ARG A 133 25.76 12.45 -3.60
CA ARG A 133 24.65 13.10 -2.88
C ARG A 133 23.93 12.16 -1.92
N TYR A 134 24.07 10.85 -2.09
CA TYR A 134 23.29 9.85 -1.35
C TYR A 134 24.20 8.94 -0.53
N ALA A 135 23.79 8.63 0.69
CA ALA A 135 24.45 7.68 1.56
C ALA A 135 23.39 6.82 2.29
N LEU A 136 23.73 5.59 2.64
CA LEU A 136 22.86 4.75 3.47
C LEU A 136 22.80 5.29 4.89
N GLN A 137 21.65 5.22 5.53
CA GLN A 137 21.55 5.38 6.96
C GLN A 137 22.32 4.25 7.66
N ALA A 138 23.07 4.58 8.72
CA ALA A 138 23.92 3.61 9.41
C ALA A 138 23.13 2.38 9.94
N TYR A 139 21.95 2.62 10.51
CA TYR A 139 21.08 1.54 10.99
C TYR A 139 20.50 0.67 9.87
N PHE A 140 20.32 1.22 8.68
CA PHE A 140 19.89 0.45 7.52
C PHE A 140 21.05 -0.36 6.94
N ALA A 141 22.24 0.25 6.83
CA ALA A 141 23.46 -0.44 6.39
C ALA A 141 23.79 -1.67 7.26
N ALA A 142 23.53 -1.59 8.57
CA ALA A 142 23.74 -2.70 9.50
C ALA A 142 22.91 -3.96 9.18
N LEU A 143 21.80 -3.84 8.45
CA LEU A 143 20.99 -4.98 8.01
C LEU A 143 21.70 -5.84 6.94
N PHE A 144 22.80 -5.36 6.39
CA PHE A 144 23.56 -6.05 5.34
C PHE A 144 24.92 -6.59 5.82
N LEU A 145 25.15 -6.66 7.12
CA LEU A 145 26.37 -7.28 7.68
C LEU A 145 26.42 -8.78 7.31
N PRO A 146 27.58 -9.33 6.89
CA PRO A 146 27.71 -10.72 6.42
C PRO A 146 27.21 -11.78 7.40
N GLY A 147 27.40 -11.57 8.71
CA GLY A 147 26.96 -12.51 9.74
C GLY A 147 25.49 -12.47 10.12
N LEU A 148 24.72 -11.51 9.58
CA LEU A 148 23.31 -11.33 9.92
C LEU A 148 22.44 -12.16 8.99
N ALA A 149 21.79 -13.24 9.48
CA ALA A 149 20.94 -14.12 8.68
C ALA A 149 19.80 -14.74 9.49
N GLY A 150 18.81 -15.34 8.81
CA GLY A 150 17.68 -16.07 9.43
C GLY A 150 16.92 -15.23 10.44
N ALA A 151 16.60 -15.80 11.59
CA ALA A 151 15.82 -15.15 12.65
C ALA A 151 16.45 -13.84 13.19
N ALA A 152 17.79 -13.74 13.19
CA ALA A 152 18.49 -12.53 13.59
C ALA A 152 18.26 -11.38 12.59
N LEU A 153 18.27 -11.67 11.29
CA LEU A 153 17.91 -10.70 10.26
C LEU A 153 16.45 -10.25 10.37
N GLU A 154 15.53 -11.19 10.58
CA GLU A 154 14.11 -10.87 10.74
C GLU A 154 13.86 -9.96 11.93
N THR A 155 14.50 -10.24 13.08
CA THR A 155 14.42 -9.42 14.27
C THR A 155 14.98 -8.02 14.02
N ALA A 156 16.19 -7.91 13.44
CA ALA A 156 16.80 -6.63 13.12
C ALA A 156 15.97 -5.81 12.11
N ALA A 157 15.41 -6.48 11.09
CA ALA A 157 14.52 -5.85 10.12
C ALA A 157 13.21 -5.38 10.78
N ALA A 158 12.63 -6.14 11.72
CA ALA A 158 11.45 -5.74 12.47
C ALA A 158 11.69 -4.50 13.32
N GLU A 159 12.83 -4.46 14.03
CA GLU A 159 13.25 -3.29 14.82
C GLU A 159 13.48 -2.06 13.95
N TRP A 160 14.15 -2.24 12.80
CA TRP A 160 14.35 -1.15 11.85
C TRP A 160 13.02 -0.61 11.32
N ARG A 161 12.09 -1.49 10.91
CA ARG A 161 10.74 -1.10 10.45
C ARG A 161 10.00 -0.30 11.50
N LYS A 162 9.99 -0.77 12.75
CA LYS A 162 9.31 -0.09 13.87
C LYS A 162 9.78 1.35 14.05
N ARG A 163 11.06 1.62 13.80
CA ARG A 163 11.65 2.96 13.96
C ARG A 163 11.47 3.88 12.77
N ASN A 164 11.40 3.32 11.56
CA ASN A 164 11.54 4.10 10.32
C ASN A 164 10.29 4.11 9.45
N LEU A 165 9.33 3.20 9.67
CA LEU A 165 8.09 3.17 8.92
C LEU A 165 6.95 3.82 9.71
N SER A 166 6.01 4.42 8.97
CA SER A 166 4.81 4.98 9.60
C SER A 166 3.94 3.89 10.24
N PRO A 167 3.17 4.22 11.30
CA PRO A 167 2.22 3.27 11.89
C PRO A 167 1.26 2.66 10.86
N ALA A 168 0.83 3.44 9.87
CA ALA A 168 -0.02 2.97 8.78
C ALA A 168 0.69 1.92 7.90
N ALA A 169 1.97 2.13 7.54
CA ALA A 169 2.75 1.16 6.79
C ALA A 169 2.97 -0.15 7.57
N LEU A 170 3.19 -0.05 8.88
CA LEU A 170 3.32 -1.21 9.77
C LEU A 170 2.00 -1.98 9.89
N ALA A 171 0.88 -1.29 10.03
CA ALA A 171 -0.45 -1.89 10.09
C ALA A 171 -0.78 -2.62 8.77
N ARG A 172 -0.48 -2.02 7.62
CA ARG A 172 -0.65 -2.67 6.31
C ARG A 172 0.15 -3.96 6.20
N ALA A 173 1.44 -3.90 6.53
CA ALA A 173 2.30 -5.08 6.48
C ALA A 173 1.84 -6.19 7.46
N ALA A 174 1.24 -5.83 8.58
CA ALA A 174 0.64 -6.77 9.53
C ALA A 174 -0.64 -7.40 8.96
N LEU A 175 -1.51 -6.60 8.34
CA LEU A 175 -2.74 -7.07 7.69
C LEU A 175 -2.44 -8.03 6.53
N VAL A 176 -1.49 -7.69 5.67
CA VAL A 176 -1.10 -8.56 4.54
C VAL A 176 -0.43 -9.85 5.03
N ARG A 177 0.38 -9.79 6.09
CA ARG A 177 0.93 -11.01 6.72
C ARG A 177 -0.16 -11.85 7.36
N ALA A 178 -1.10 -11.24 8.06
CA ALA A 178 -2.25 -11.95 8.60
C ALA A 178 -3.06 -12.61 7.47
N SER A 179 -3.23 -11.95 6.31
CA SER A 179 -3.89 -12.55 5.15
C SER A 179 -3.12 -13.71 4.53
N ALA A 180 -1.80 -13.63 4.48
CA ALA A 180 -0.95 -14.70 3.96
C ALA A 180 -0.85 -15.90 4.93
N SER A 181 -0.82 -15.64 6.24
CA SER A 181 -0.82 -16.71 7.26
C SER A 181 -2.21 -17.31 7.50
N THR A 182 -3.29 -16.61 7.15
CA THR A 182 -4.68 -17.08 7.22
C THR A 182 -5.13 -17.83 5.97
N SER A 183 -4.24 -18.22 5.08
CA SER A 183 -4.61 -19.01 3.89
C SER A 183 -5.31 -20.34 4.21
N SER A 184 -5.42 -20.74 5.48
CA SER A 184 -6.13 -21.92 5.93
C SER A 184 -7.12 -21.69 7.10
N ALA A 185 -7.14 -20.49 7.73
CA ALA A 185 -8.01 -20.25 8.89
C ALA A 185 -9.19 -19.32 8.51
N ASN A 186 -10.38 -19.67 9.01
CA ASN A 186 -11.57 -18.85 8.85
C ASN A 186 -11.40 -17.46 9.49
N ILE A 187 -12.02 -16.45 8.87
CA ILE A 187 -11.99 -15.07 9.33
C ILE A 187 -13.26 -14.78 10.11
N THR A 188 -13.10 -14.44 11.39
CA THR A 188 -14.22 -14.01 12.22
C THR A 188 -14.42 -12.50 12.05
N VAL A 189 -15.63 -12.10 11.67
CA VAL A 189 -16.09 -10.71 11.54
C VAL A 189 -17.05 -10.41 12.69
N GLN A 190 -16.77 -9.38 13.48
CA GLN A 190 -17.61 -8.95 14.58
C GLN A 190 -18.58 -7.86 14.11
N CYS A 191 -19.87 -8.20 13.96
CA CYS A 191 -20.87 -7.21 13.54
C CYS A 191 -21.17 -6.21 14.66
N PRO A 192 -21.21 -4.89 14.39
CA PRO A 192 -21.60 -3.87 15.38
C PRO A 192 -22.99 -4.13 15.93
N GLY A 193 -23.07 -4.39 17.23
CA GLY A 193 -24.33 -4.70 17.93
C GLY A 193 -25.04 -5.97 17.46
N GLY A 194 -24.32 -6.87 16.82
CA GLY A 194 -24.82 -8.13 16.26
C GLY A 194 -23.90 -9.34 16.54
N PRO A 195 -24.19 -10.49 15.92
CA PRO A 195 -23.40 -11.69 16.08
C PRO A 195 -22.04 -11.59 15.37
N SER A 196 -21.14 -12.53 15.71
CA SER A 196 -19.95 -12.79 14.91
C SER A 196 -20.30 -13.65 13.69
N VAL A 197 -19.71 -13.32 12.56
CA VAL A 197 -19.85 -14.07 11.30
C VAL A 197 -18.51 -14.71 10.95
N ILE A 198 -18.54 -15.98 10.54
CA ILE A 198 -17.34 -16.70 10.12
C ILE A 198 -17.32 -16.75 8.60
N LEU A 199 -16.26 -16.18 8.01
CA LEU A 199 -16.00 -16.18 6.57
C LEU A 199 -14.84 -17.11 6.24
N PRO A 200 -14.78 -17.68 5.02
CA PRO A 200 -13.64 -18.46 4.59
C PRO A 200 -12.37 -17.58 4.49
N PRO A 201 -11.18 -18.19 4.50
CA PRO A 201 -9.95 -17.44 4.32
C PRO A 201 -9.86 -16.83 2.93
N GLY A 202 -9.29 -15.61 2.83
CA GLY A 202 -9.08 -14.95 1.56
C GLY A 202 -8.95 -13.44 1.67
N PRO A 203 -8.51 -12.78 0.58
CA PRO A 203 -8.35 -11.32 0.58
C PRO A 203 -9.68 -10.56 0.65
N SER A 204 -10.74 -11.05 -0.01
CA SER A 204 -12.07 -10.42 0.04
C SER A 204 -12.66 -10.46 1.46
N PRO A 205 -12.71 -11.60 2.18
CA PRO A 205 -13.14 -11.66 3.58
C PRO A 205 -12.37 -10.75 4.54
N LEU A 206 -11.08 -10.50 4.27
CA LEU A 206 -10.29 -9.55 5.08
C LEU A 206 -10.73 -8.10 4.88
N ILE A 207 -11.00 -7.71 3.63
CA ILE A 207 -11.54 -6.38 3.33
C ILE A 207 -12.94 -6.26 3.93
N THR A 208 -13.78 -7.30 3.81
CA THR A 208 -15.12 -7.38 4.45
C THR A 208 -15.03 -7.16 5.96
N LYS A 209 -14.09 -7.84 6.63
CA LYS A 209 -13.83 -7.63 8.07
C LYS A 209 -13.48 -6.18 8.37
N ALA A 210 -12.59 -5.59 7.60
CA ALA A 210 -12.18 -4.20 7.80
C ALA A 210 -13.34 -3.21 7.51
N VAL A 211 -14.19 -3.48 6.53
CA VAL A 211 -15.42 -2.70 6.28
C VAL A 211 -16.34 -2.71 7.50
N VAL A 212 -16.56 -3.86 8.10
CA VAL A 212 -17.49 -4.01 9.23
C VAL A 212 -16.90 -3.47 10.53
N GLU A 213 -15.61 -3.75 10.82
CA GLU A 213 -15.00 -3.46 12.12
C GLU A 213 -14.25 -2.12 12.17
N VAL A 214 -13.89 -1.54 11.02
CA VAL A 214 -13.11 -0.29 10.96
C VAL A 214 -13.86 0.81 10.23
N PHE A 215 -14.28 0.57 8.97
CA PHE A 215 -15.00 1.58 8.20
C PHE A 215 -16.33 1.96 8.85
N ALA A 216 -17.16 0.96 9.19
CA ALA A 216 -18.51 1.22 9.71
C ALA A 216 -18.48 2.10 10.98
N PRO A 217 -17.68 1.80 12.04
CA PRO A 217 -17.65 2.66 13.22
C PRO A 217 -16.94 4.01 12.99
N ALA A 218 -16.08 4.14 11.96
CA ALA A 218 -15.38 5.39 11.67
C ALA A 218 -16.25 6.41 10.91
N PHE A 219 -17.16 5.95 10.04
CA PHE A 219 -17.89 6.80 9.11
C PHE A 219 -19.42 6.81 9.33
N LEU A 220 -19.95 5.94 10.18
CA LEU A 220 -21.38 5.82 10.45
C LEU A 220 -21.67 6.10 11.94
N GLY A 221 -22.83 6.70 12.22
CA GLY A 221 -23.22 7.07 13.58
C GLY A 221 -23.66 5.88 14.43
N ASN A 222 -24.53 5.03 13.90
CA ASN A 222 -25.04 3.82 14.56
C ASN A 222 -25.13 2.64 13.56
N PRO A 223 -23.98 2.09 13.16
CA PRO A 223 -23.95 1.08 12.11
C PRO A 223 -24.55 -0.26 12.54
N ARG A 224 -25.26 -0.90 11.60
CA ARG A 224 -25.73 -2.27 11.65
C ARG A 224 -25.37 -2.98 10.35
N VAL A 225 -25.07 -4.27 10.43
CA VAL A 225 -24.87 -5.11 9.25
C VAL A 225 -26.20 -5.73 8.87
N ALA A 226 -26.72 -5.45 7.69
CA ALA A 226 -27.93 -6.10 7.16
C ALA A 226 -27.59 -7.35 6.34
N TRP A 227 -26.45 -7.33 5.64
CA TRP A 227 -26.06 -8.38 4.72
C TRP A 227 -24.55 -8.49 4.59
N ILE A 228 -24.04 -9.72 4.51
CA ILE A 228 -22.70 -10.05 4.03
C ILE A 228 -22.83 -11.17 3.01
N SER A 229 -22.20 -11.02 1.85
CA SER A 229 -22.05 -12.06 0.84
C SER A 229 -20.60 -12.57 0.77
N ASP A 230 -20.45 -13.79 0.29
CA ASP A 230 -19.15 -14.40 0.05
C ASP A 230 -19.22 -15.33 -1.17
N SER A 231 -18.10 -15.49 -1.87
CA SER A 231 -17.99 -16.33 -3.07
C SER A 231 -18.29 -17.82 -2.81
N ALA A 232 -18.03 -18.32 -1.59
CA ALA A 232 -18.27 -19.70 -1.21
C ALA A 232 -19.72 -19.95 -0.68
N SER A 233 -20.32 -18.90 -0.07
CA SER A 233 -21.69 -18.93 0.43
C SER A 233 -22.36 -17.60 0.09
N LYS A 234 -23.39 -17.62 -0.74
CA LYS A 234 -24.06 -16.40 -1.24
C LYS A 234 -24.67 -15.51 -0.14
N ALA A 235 -24.82 -15.99 1.09
CA ALA A 235 -25.36 -15.25 2.21
C ALA A 235 -24.87 -15.82 3.55
N PRO A 236 -23.58 -15.67 3.92
CA PRO A 236 -23.09 -16.11 5.23
C PRO A 236 -23.73 -15.34 6.38
N PHE A 237 -24.24 -14.12 6.12
CA PHE A 237 -24.99 -13.33 7.10
C PHE A 237 -26.13 -12.54 6.46
N ARG A 238 -27.30 -12.59 7.14
CA ARG A 238 -28.50 -11.84 6.79
C ARG A 238 -29.26 -11.48 8.07
N ASP A 239 -29.55 -10.19 8.27
CA ASP A 239 -30.40 -9.72 9.37
C ASP A 239 -31.85 -9.57 8.88
N ALA A 240 -32.62 -10.68 8.87
CA ALA A 240 -33.99 -10.67 8.41
C ALA A 240 -34.93 -9.76 9.22
N PRO A 241 -34.81 -9.60 10.56
CA PRO A 241 -35.53 -8.59 11.31
C PRO A 241 -35.27 -7.15 10.85
N LEU A 242 -34.00 -6.80 10.61
CA LEU A 242 -33.62 -5.48 10.11
C LEU A 242 -34.15 -5.22 8.70
N GLU A 243 -34.02 -6.18 7.79
CA GLU A 243 -34.58 -6.09 6.43
C GLU A 243 -36.10 -5.86 6.46
N LYS A 244 -36.82 -6.62 7.30
CA LYS A 244 -38.27 -6.44 7.47
C LYS A 244 -38.62 -5.05 8.00
N ALA A 245 -37.86 -4.53 8.96
CA ALA A 245 -38.09 -3.21 9.54
C ALA A 245 -37.84 -2.10 8.50
N LEU A 246 -36.86 -2.30 7.61
CA LEU A 246 -36.57 -1.37 6.52
C LEU A 246 -37.52 -1.52 5.33
N GLY A 247 -38.25 -2.64 5.24
CA GLY A 247 -39.07 -2.98 4.06
C GLY A 247 -38.25 -3.29 2.81
N ILE A 248 -36.96 -3.62 2.95
CA ILE A 248 -36.07 -3.97 1.84
C ILE A 248 -35.94 -5.48 1.79
N SER A 249 -36.09 -6.09 0.62
CA SER A 249 -35.84 -7.53 0.43
C SER A 249 -34.45 -7.72 -0.14
N LEU A 250 -33.52 -8.20 0.69
CA LEU A 250 -32.21 -8.61 0.26
C LEU A 250 -32.24 -10.11 -0.10
N ASP A 251 -32.40 -10.42 -1.39
CA ASP A 251 -32.44 -11.80 -1.87
C ASP A 251 -31.16 -12.14 -2.64
N ALA A 252 -30.57 -13.28 -2.32
CA ALA A 252 -29.40 -13.81 -3.01
C ALA A 252 -29.60 -14.06 -4.52
N ALA A 253 -30.85 -14.10 -5.00
CA ALA A 253 -31.19 -14.16 -6.42
C ALA A 253 -31.08 -12.78 -7.10
N THR A 254 -31.06 -11.68 -6.35
CA THR A 254 -30.83 -10.33 -6.84
C THR A 254 -29.36 -9.97 -6.82
N LEU A 255 -29.00 -8.96 -7.58
CA LEU A 255 -27.64 -8.46 -7.72
C LEU A 255 -27.22 -7.66 -6.45
N LEU A 256 -26.98 -8.36 -5.32
CA LEU A 256 -26.60 -7.74 -4.05
C LEU A 256 -25.10 -7.44 -3.98
N PRO A 257 -24.69 -6.40 -3.24
CA PRO A 257 -23.29 -6.11 -2.99
C PRO A 257 -22.70 -7.08 -1.96
N ASP A 258 -21.39 -7.01 -1.78
CA ASP A 258 -20.68 -7.88 -0.82
C ASP A 258 -21.11 -7.58 0.62
N VAL A 259 -21.34 -6.30 0.96
CA VAL A 259 -21.81 -5.89 2.29
C VAL A 259 -22.91 -4.82 2.16
N VAL A 260 -23.97 -4.96 2.95
CA VAL A 260 -24.96 -3.91 3.18
C VAL A 260 -24.88 -3.49 4.64
N LEU A 261 -24.55 -2.23 4.87
CA LEU A 261 -24.61 -1.60 6.19
C LEU A 261 -25.81 -0.66 6.24
N VAL A 262 -26.33 -0.46 7.44
CA VAL A 262 -27.39 0.50 7.70
C VAL A 262 -26.96 1.39 8.86
N ASP A 263 -26.92 2.70 8.64
CA ASP A 263 -26.76 3.66 9.73
C ASP A 263 -28.16 4.04 10.23
N LEU A 264 -28.43 3.71 11.48
CA LEU A 264 -29.73 3.96 12.11
C LEU A 264 -29.84 5.36 12.75
N ASP A 265 -28.76 6.10 12.79
CA ASP A 265 -28.70 7.47 13.32
C ASP A 265 -27.61 8.25 12.59
N PRO A 266 -27.79 8.53 11.28
CA PRO A 266 -26.79 9.23 10.51
C PRO A 266 -26.64 10.68 11.02
N PRO A 267 -25.43 11.15 11.27
CA PRO A 267 -25.17 12.49 11.80
C PRO A 267 -25.85 13.60 10.96
N GLY A 268 -26.61 14.45 11.63
CA GLY A 268 -27.33 15.56 10.99
C GLY A 268 -28.64 15.17 10.30
N ARG A 269 -29.09 13.90 10.39
CA ARG A 269 -30.30 13.38 9.75
C ARG A 269 -31.17 12.58 10.73
N ALA A 270 -31.48 13.19 11.87
CA ALA A 270 -32.22 12.54 12.96
C ALA A 270 -33.55 11.92 12.46
N GLY A 271 -33.80 10.66 12.81
CA GLY A 271 -34.97 9.90 12.41
C GLY A 271 -34.95 9.36 10.97
N GLU A 272 -33.87 9.57 10.23
CA GLU A 272 -33.64 8.97 8.92
C GLU A 272 -32.71 7.76 9.05
N VAL A 273 -32.59 6.98 7.98
CA VAL A 273 -31.62 5.90 7.86
C VAL A 273 -30.76 6.12 6.62
N LEU A 274 -29.49 5.69 6.69
CA LEU A 274 -28.63 5.66 5.52
C LEU A 274 -28.27 4.20 5.22
N ILE A 275 -28.57 3.76 3.99
CA ILE A 275 -28.22 2.43 3.51
C ILE A 275 -26.88 2.52 2.79
N VAL A 276 -25.89 1.77 3.23
CA VAL A 276 -24.55 1.81 2.63
C VAL A 276 -24.28 0.50 1.93
N PHE A 277 -24.19 0.56 0.61
CA PHE A 277 -23.83 -0.57 -0.24
C PHE A 277 -22.34 -0.58 -0.46
N VAL A 278 -21.68 -1.70 -0.12
CA VAL A 278 -20.23 -1.84 -0.22
C VAL A 278 -19.86 -3.00 -1.15
N GLU A 279 -19.10 -2.70 -2.18
CA GLU A 279 -18.41 -3.70 -3.00
C GLU A 279 -16.98 -3.86 -2.51
N VAL A 280 -16.55 -5.10 -2.33
CA VAL A 280 -15.23 -5.47 -1.83
C VAL A 280 -14.35 -5.91 -2.98
N VAL A 281 -13.39 -5.09 -3.35
CA VAL A 281 -12.54 -5.35 -4.52
C VAL A 281 -11.19 -5.94 -4.11
N ALA A 282 -11.12 -7.27 -4.11
CA ALA A 282 -9.87 -8.01 -4.00
C ALA A 282 -9.24 -8.27 -5.38
N SER A 283 -10.06 -8.39 -6.42
CA SER A 283 -9.62 -8.58 -7.81
C SER A 283 -10.41 -7.72 -8.79
N ASP A 284 -11.74 -7.70 -8.70
CA ASP A 284 -12.66 -7.05 -9.64
C ASP A 284 -14.01 -6.75 -8.95
N GLY A 285 -14.92 -6.05 -9.63
CA GLY A 285 -16.29 -5.81 -9.18
C GLY A 285 -16.53 -4.50 -8.40
N PRO A 286 -16.02 -3.34 -8.86
CA PRO A 286 -16.27 -2.05 -8.18
C PRO A 286 -17.71 -1.58 -8.37
N VAL A 287 -18.14 -0.58 -7.61
CA VAL A 287 -19.42 0.12 -7.83
C VAL A 287 -19.33 0.91 -9.14
N THR A 288 -19.80 0.33 -10.23
CA THR A 288 -19.97 0.99 -11.54
C THR A 288 -21.30 1.74 -11.59
N GLU A 289 -21.48 2.64 -12.59
CA GLU A 289 -22.76 3.33 -12.80
C GLU A 289 -23.93 2.36 -13.00
N GLN A 290 -23.72 1.28 -13.73
CA GLN A 290 -24.74 0.26 -13.91
C GLN A 290 -25.10 -0.41 -12.58
N ARG A 291 -24.09 -0.72 -11.77
CA ARG A 291 -24.26 -1.32 -10.46
C ARG A 291 -25.00 -0.39 -9.50
N GLN A 292 -24.61 0.87 -9.47
CA GLN A 292 -25.25 1.91 -8.66
C GLN A 292 -26.74 2.07 -9.02
N ARG A 293 -27.08 2.13 -10.31
CA ARG A 293 -28.48 2.23 -10.76
C ARG A 293 -29.30 1.02 -10.29
N ALA A 294 -28.80 -0.20 -10.47
CA ALA A 294 -29.50 -1.41 -10.03
C ALA A 294 -29.78 -1.41 -8.52
N LEU A 295 -28.85 -0.90 -7.70
CA LEU A 295 -29.03 -0.80 -6.25
C LEU A 295 -30.00 0.33 -5.86
N LEU A 296 -30.01 1.45 -6.61
CA LEU A 296 -31.03 2.50 -6.44
C LEU A 296 -32.43 2.00 -6.78
N ASP A 297 -32.58 1.23 -7.87
CA ASP A 297 -33.85 0.63 -8.26
C ASP A 297 -34.35 -0.35 -7.18
N LEU A 298 -33.44 -1.11 -6.55
CA LEU A 298 -33.77 -2.01 -5.45
C LEU A 298 -34.41 -1.26 -4.28
N ILE A 299 -33.82 -0.16 -3.82
CA ILE A 299 -34.35 0.61 -2.67
C ILE A 299 -35.57 1.46 -3.04
N ALA A 300 -35.66 1.91 -4.29
CA ALA A 300 -36.84 2.64 -4.77
C ALA A 300 -38.07 1.73 -4.86
N SER A 301 -37.89 0.44 -5.10
CA SER A 301 -38.96 -0.56 -5.13
C SER A 301 -39.48 -0.97 -3.74
N ALA A 302 -38.80 -0.57 -2.67
CA ALA A 302 -39.22 -0.85 -1.31
C ALA A 302 -40.54 -0.13 -0.97
N PRO A 303 -41.42 -0.68 -0.13
CA PRO A 303 -42.70 -0.02 0.27
C PRO A 303 -42.52 1.37 0.84
N ARG A 304 -41.38 1.66 1.46
CA ARG A 304 -41.05 3.00 1.99
C ARG A 304 -40.55 3.97 0.90
N ALA A 305 -40.21 3.48 -0.29
CA ALA A 305 -39.67 4.28 -1.41
C ALA A 305 -38.50 5.21 -0.98
N TYR A 306 -37.34 4.60 -0.71
CA TYR A 306 -36.15 5.35 -0.37
C TYR A 306 -35.68 6.25 -1.52
N ARG A 307 -35.14 7.41 -1.19
CA ARG A 307 -34.61 8.38 -2.15
C ARG A 307 -33.13 8.07 -2.42
N PRO A 308 -32.54 8.57 -3.51
CA PRO A 308 -31.10 8.44 -3.78
C PRO A 308 -30.20 8.95 -2.65
N GLU A 309 -30.66 9.96 -1.89
CA GLU A 309 -29.94 10.54 -0.75
C GLU A 309 -29.93 9.63 0.49
N ASP A 310 -30.80 8.63 0.53
CA ASP A 310 -30.89 7.64 1.60
C ASP A 310 -29.91 6.46 1.36
N ALA A 311 -29.12 6.51 0.28
CA ALA A 311 -28.14 5.52 -0.07
C ALA A 311 -26.71 6.10 -0.24
N ALA A 312 -25.71 5.35 0.18
CA ALA A 312 -24.31 5.59 -0.13
C ALA A 312 -23.70 4.35 -0.77
N PHE A 313 -22.75 4.57 -1.67
CA PHE A 313 -22.10 3.52 -2.45
C PHE A 313 -20.60 3.58 -2.21
N VAL A 314 -20.02 2.49 -1.72
CA VAL A 314 -18.61 2.42 -1.35
C VAL A 314 -17.95 1.26 -2.08
N THR A 315 -16.80 1.52 -2.67
CA THR A 315 -15.90 0.45 -3.13
C THR A 315 -14.73 0.35 -2.16
N ALA A 316 -14.61 -0.79 -1.50
CA ALA A 316 -13.57 -1.04 -0.53
C ALA A 316 -12.40 -1.84 -1.12
N TYR A 317 -11.20 -1.35 -0.94
CA TYR A 317 -9.96 -1.94 -1.40
C TYR A 317 -9.01 -2.24 -0.24
N MET A 318 -8.08 -3.17 -0.43
CA MET A 318 -7.00 -3.37 0.53
C MET A 318 -6.05 -2.19 0.57
N ASP A 319 -5.59 -1.71 -0.61
CA ASP A 319 -4.62 -0.63 -0.74
C ASP A 319 -4.83 0.16 -2.03
N ARG A 320 -4.63 1.49 -1.96
CA ARG A 320 -4.79 2.40 -3.11
C ARG A 320 -3.77 2.15 -4.23
N GLY A 321 -2.57 1.72 -3.88
CA GLY A 321 -1.49 1.40 -4.83
C GLY A 321 -1.54 -0.03 -5.36
N ALA A 322 -2.45 -0.88 -4.89
CA ALA A 322 -2.59 -2.25 -5.37
C ALA A 322 -3.21 -2.33 -6.77
N ASP A 323 -2.89 -3.39 -7.50
CA ASP A 323 -3.39 -3.58 -8.88
C ASP A 323 -4.91 -3.57 -9.00
N PRO A 324 -5.71 -4.18 -8.10
CA PRO A 324 -7.16 -4.09 -8.17
C PRO A 324 -7.67 -2.65 -8.14
N ALA A 325 -7.15 -1.82 -7.22
CA ALA A 325 -7.55 -0.42 -7.13
C ALA A 325 -7.16 0.36 -8.39
N ARG A 326 -5.91 0.24 -8.86
CA ARG A 326 -5.44 0.94 -10.06
C ARG A 326 -6.24 0.60 -11.32
N ARG A 327 -6.68 -0.66 -11.46
CA ARG A 327 -7.45 -1.10 -12.63
C ARG A 327 -8.91 -0.69 -12.58
N THR A 328 -9.51 -0.67 -11.39
CA THR A 328 -10.97 -0.53 -11.28
C THR A 328 -11.43 0.86 -10.85
N MET A 329 -10.58 1.68 -10.20
CA MET A 329 -10.93 3.06 -9.84
C MET A 329 -11.46 3.92 -11.01
N PRO A 330 -10.94 3.80 -12.26
CA PRO A 330 -11.50 4.57 -13.39
C PRO A 330 -12.95 4.19 -13.74
N ALA A 331 -13.45 3.02 -13.31
CA ALA A 331 -14.81 2.55 -13.57
C ALA A 331 -15.79 2.88 -12.44
N LEU A 332 -15.34 3.56 -11.36
CA LEU A 332 -16.20 3.93 -10.25
C LEU A 332 -17.31 4.91 -10.70
N ALA A 333 -18.51 4.67 -10.21
CA ALA A 333 -19.63 5.56 -10.45
C ALA A 333 -19.40 6.94 -9.82
N TRP A 334 -19.85 7.99 -10.50
CA TRP A 334 -19.95 9.31 -9.87
C TRP A 334 -20.91 9.25 -8.67
N ARG A 335 -20.68 10.08 -7.66
CA ARG A 335 -21.44 10.12 -6.40
C ARG A 335 -21.25 8.85 -5.55
N SER A 336 -20.17 8.08 -5.78
CA SER A 336 -19.74 6.98 -4.95
C SER A 336 -18.46 7.33 -4.19
N PHE A 337 -18.02 6.41 -3.33
CA PHE A 337 -16.82 6.55 -2.52
C PHE A 337 -15.87 5.40 -2.75
N ALA A 338 -14.56 5.66 -2.65
CA ALA A 338 -13.55 4.63 -2.51
C ALA A 338 -12.91 4.70 -1.13
N TRP A 339 -12.80 3.56 -0.47
CA TRP A 339 -12.16 3.42 0.83
C TRP A 339 -11.05 2.37 0.77
N PHE A 340 -10.00 2.57 1.59
CA PHE A 340 -8.82 1.71 1.58
C PHE A 340 -8.51 1.26 3.00
N VAL A 341 -8.42 -0.05 3.21
CA VAL A 341 -8.04 -0.64 4.51
C VAL A 341 -6.70 -0.08 4.99
N SER A 342 -5.80 0.19 4.05
CA SER A 342 -4.48 0.75 4.33
C SER A 342 -4.48 2.23 4.76
N GLU A 343 -5.58 2.96 4.52
CA GLU A 343 -5.75 4.38 4.88
C GLU A 343 -7.13 4.58 5.53
N PRO A 344 -7.38 3.96 6.70
CA PRO A 344 -8.73 3.75 7.23
C PRO A 344 -9.46 5.03 7.63
N ASP A 345 -8.74 6.10 7.87
CA ASP A 345 -9.23 7.43 8.23
C ASP A 345 -9.56 8.33 7.04
N LYS A 346 -9.35 7.82 5.80
CA LYS A 346 -9.52 8.59 4.57
C LYS A 346 -10.61 8.00 3.68
N LEU A 347 -11.33 8.89 2.99
CA LEU A 347 -12.34 8.54 2.02
C LEU A 347 -12.15 9.36 0.75
N VAL A 348 -12.19 8.72 -0.41
CA VAL A 348 -12.19 9.41 -1.70
C VAL A 348 -13.62 9.50 -2.20
N GLN A 349 -14.11 10.71 -2.46
CA GLN A 349 -15.43 10.93 -3.05
C GLN A 349 -15.31 11.16 -4.56
N MET A 350 -16.07 10.41 -5.34
CA MET A 350 -16.24 10.60 -6.78
C MET A 350 -17.31 11.65 -7.03
N HIS A 351 -16.89 12.91 -7.14
CA HIS A 351 -17.80 14.06 -7.24
C HIS A 351 -18.22 14.33 -8.68
N ASP A 352 -19.53 14.39 -8.95
CA ASP A 352 -20.11 14.58 -10.30
C ASP A 352 -20.29 16.05 -10.72
N GLY A 353 -19.97 17.00 -9.86
CA GLY A 353 -20.14 18.45 -10.11
C GLY A 353 -21.58 18.93 -10.22
N THR A 354 -22.59 18.10 -9.94
CA THR A 354 -24.02 18.47 -10.04
C THR A 354 -24.58 19.12 -8.78
N THR A 355 -23.89 19.01 -7.64
CA THR A 355 -24.24 19.68 -6.40
C THR A 355 -23.92 21.17 -6.45
N ALA A 356 -24.50 21.99 -5.55
CA ALA A 356 -24.35 23.44 -5.51
C ALA A 356 -22.91 23.96 -5.48
N ALA A 357 -21.97 23.11 -5.13
CA ALA A 357 -20.53 23.37 -5.06
C ALA A 357 -19.80 22.95 -6.34
N ARG A 358 -20.04 23.66 -7.46
CA ARG A 358 -19.32 23.41 -8.72
C ARG A 358 -17.90 23.98 -8.77
N LYS A 359 -17.53 24.85 -7.87
CA LYS A 359 -16.20 25.49 -7.83
C LYS A 359 -15.35 24.78 -6.78
N LEU A 360 -14.10 24.49 -7.12
CA LEU A 360 -13.16 23.81 -6.19
C LEU A 360 -13.10 24.50 -4.81
N ALA A 361 -13.11 25.84 -4.76
CA ALA A 361 -13.09 26.57 -3.50
C ALA A 361 -14.30 26.31 -2.58
N ALA A 362 -15.41 25.78 -3.11
CA ALA A 362 -16.59 25.41 -2.32
C ALA A 362 -16.57 23.92 -1.91
N LEU A 363 -15.58 23.14 -2.36
CA LEU A 363 -15.34 21.75 -1.98
C LEU A 363 -14.24 21.62 -0.93
N LEU A 364 -13.47 22.70 -0.67
CA LEU A 364 -12.43 22.80 0.35
C LEU A 364 -12.96 23.40 1.65
#